data_fdfbf9011b5177a2ad18b9583844eca0
#
_entry.id   fdfbf9011b5177a2ad18b9583844eca0
#
_cell.length_a   1.000
_cell.length_b   1.000
_cell.length_c   1.000
_cell.angle_alpha   90.00
_cell.angle_beta   90.00
_cell.angle_gamma   90.00
#
_symmetry.space_group_name_H-M   'P 1'
#
loop_
_entity.id
_entity.type
_entity.pdbx_description
1 polymer ?
#
loop_
_entity_poly.entity_id
_entity_poly.type
_entity_poly.pdbx_seq_one_letter_code
_entity_poly.pdbx_strand_id
1 'polypeptide(L)'
;MGLFDKKNRNGGFMDEIRCDEPNYLIWKWHPAGVQLSDSSRENAIRWGSSLRVKDGEVAVFVYKQKNGTMQDFIVGPFDQIIKTANFPILASIVGLAYEGGTPFQAEVYFINLAKIIQTRFAVPFFDVYDPRFPDFGVPLAVRGTISFGISDYREFIKLHRLSSFNLDDFQQQIRDAVSRYVKDAVANAPSAHSIPLVQIESKTATINDIVEYDIGERLKDTFGVTVSGIDIGAIELDKSSDAYHQLMSVTKDIAGGIAKAEAEAKIKDIADRQRIEIEHLEG
;
A
#
# COMPACT_ATOMS: atom_id res chain seq x y z
N MET A 1 49.35 -49.75 -14.38
CA MET A 1 48.04 -49.82 -15.10
C MET A 1 46.98 -49.38 -14.12
N GLY A 2 46.61 -48.11 -14.22
CA GLY A 2 45.72 -47.49 -13.26
C GLY A 2 44.27 -47.73 -13.63
N LEU A 3 43.54 -48.36 -12.73
CA LEU A 3 42.09 -48.34 -12.73
C LEU A 3 41.65 -47.00 -12.12
N PHE A 4 41.29 -46.06 -12.94
CA PHE A 4 40.50 -44.93 -12.51
C PHE A 4 39.05 -45.40 -12.41
N ASP A 5 38.69 -45.74 -11.21
CA ASP A 5 37.32 -45.97 -10.81
C ASP A 5 36.53 -44.66 -11.04
N LYS A 6 35.67 -44.65 -12.05
CA LYS A 6 34.68 -43.60 -12.26
C LYS A 6 33.64 -43.70 -11.17
N LYS A 7 33.97 -43.26 -9.95
CA LYS A 7 32.97 -42.98 -8.93
C LYS A 7 32.01 -41.97 -9.52
N ASN A 8 30.77 -42.42 -9.67
CA ASN A 8 29.61 -41.63 -10.02
C ASN A 8 29.63 -40.29 -9.29
N ARG A 9 30.08 -39.25 -9.97
CA ARG A 9 29.90 -37.86 -9.52
C ARG A 9 28.47 -37.39 -9.77
N ASN A 10 27.50 -38.05 -9.15
CA ASN A 10 26.17 -37.52 -8.96
C ASN A 10 26.06 -36.65 -7.69
N GLY A 11 27.20 -36.19 -7.18
CA GLY A 11 27.26 -35.15 -6.16
C GLY A 11 27.30 -33.80 -6.86
N GLY A 12 26.17 -33.28 -7.31
CA GLY A 12 26.08 -31.88 -7.69
C GLY A 12 26.50 -31.02 -6.50
N PHE A 13 27.06 -29.86 -6.79
CA PHE A 13 27.43 -28.86 -5.79
C PHE A 13 26.29 -28.61 -4.84
N MET A 14 26.57 -28.29 -3.56
CA MET A 14 25.58 -27.82 -2.60
C MET A 14 24.87 -26.60 -3.18
N ASP A 15 23.58 -26.50 -2.93
CA ASP A 15 22.79 -25.37 -3.40
C ASP A 15 23.18 -24.10 -2.64
N GLU A 16 23.24 -22.99 -3.34
CA GLU A 16 23.28 -21.66 -2.74
C GLU A 16 21.90 -21.03 -2.86
N ILE A 17 21.20 -20.92 -1.75
CA ILE A 17 19.84 -20.40 -1.70
C ILE A 17 19.93 -18.90 -1.41
N ARG A 18 19.70 -18.10 -2.43
CA ARG A 18 19.70 -16.64 -2.35
C ARG A 18 18.83 -16.06 -3.46
N CYS A 19 18.41 -14.82 -3.29
CA CYS A 19 17.75 -14.05 -4.33
C CYS A 19 18.74 -13.10 -4.99
N ASP A 20 18.97 -13.28 -6.29
CA ASP A 20 19.81 -12.42 -7.11
C ASP A 20 18.96 -11.43 -7.96
N GLU A 21 17.63 -11.53 -7.89
CA GLU A 21 16.74 -10.63 -8.61
C GLU A 21 16.76 -9.23 -7.97
N PRO A 22 17.12 -8.18 -8.73
CA PRO A 22 17.24 -6.83 -8.15
C PRO A 22 15.88 -6.16 -7.90
N ASN A 23 14.86 -6.51 -8.69
CA ASN A 23 13.54 -5.87 -8.65
C ASN A 23 12.44 -6.90 -8.42
N TYR A 24 12.21 -7.24 -7.17
CA TYR A 24 11.16 -8.17 -6.78
C TYR A 24 10.45 -7.68 -5.51
N LEU A 25 9.21 -8.09 -5.36
CA LEU A 25 8.50 -8.04 -4.10
C LEU A 25 8.48 -9.42 -3.45
N ILE A 26 8.08 -10.43 -4.22
CA ILE A 26 8.13 -11.85 -3.85
C ILE A 26 8.79 -12.61 -5.01
N TRP A 27 9.78 -13.43 -4.67
CA TRP A 27 10.51 -14.23 -5.64
C TRP A 27 10.65 -15.67 -5.16
N LYS A 28 10.33 -16.63 -6.01
CA LYS A 28 10.46 -18.06 -5.72
C LYS A 28 11.84 -18.54 -6.14
N TRP A 29 12.57 -19.14 -5.21
CA TRP A 29 13.84 -19.76 -5.50
C TRP A 29 13.65 -21.11 -6.19
N HIS A 30 14.57 -21.45 -7.10
CA HIS A 30 14.67 -22.73 -7.77
C HIS A 30 16.11 -23.25 -7.72
N PRO A 31 16.32 -24.57 -7.49
CA PRO A 31 17.65 -25.16 -7.58
C PRO A 31 18.28 -24.93 -8.95
N ALA A 32 19.58 -24.71 -9.01
CA ALA A 32 20.29 -24.51 -10.27
C ALA A 32 20.22 -25.76 -11.15
N GLY A 33 19.95 -25.59 -12.45
CA GLY A 33 19.91 -26.66 -13.45
C GLY A 33 18.63 -27.52 -13.44
N VAL A 34 17.61 -27.14 -12.66
CA VAL A 34 16.30 -27.81 -12.70
C VAL A 34 15.44 -27.13 -13.74
N GLN A 35 14.93 -27.89 -14.72
CA GLN A 35 13.91 -27.39 -15.64
C GLN A 35 12.56 -27.31 -14.93
N LEU A 36 11.80 -26.25 -15.18
CA LEU A 36 10.48 -26.02 -14.58
C LEU A 36 9.44 -27.14 -14.81
N SER A 37 9.75 -28.09 -15.70
CA SER A 37 8.92 -29.26 -16.00
C SER A 37 9.19 -30.47 -15.12
N ASP A 38 10.25 -30.47 -14.32
CA ASP A 38 10.62 -31.60 -13.46
C ASP A 38 10.13 -31.38 -12.03
N SER A 39 8.85 -31.67 -11.81
CA SER A 39 8.15 -31.44 -10.54
C SER A 39 8.73 -32.24 -9.35
N SER A 40 9.51 -33.29 -9.60
CA SER A 40 10.07 -34.16 -8.54
C SER A 40 11.28 -33.55 -7.84
N ARG A 41 11.99 -32.63 -8.52
CA ARG A 41 13.23 -32.01 -8.02
C ARG A 41 13.11 -30.52 -7.75
N GLU A 42 12.03 -29.90 -8.17
CA GLU A 42 11.83 -28.45 -8.13
C GLU A 42 12.01 -27.83 -6.73
N ASN A 43 11.63 -28.56 -5.70
CA ASN A 43 11.63 -28.10 -4.32
C ASN A 43 12.57 -28.90 -3.40
N ALA A 44 13.47 -29.69 -3.97
CA ALA A 44 14.40 -30.50 -3.19
C ALA A 44 15.63 -29.70 -2.77
N ILE A 45 15.84 -29.57 -1.46
CA ILE A 45 16.97 -28.86 -0.86
C ILE A 45 17.92 -29.85 -0.21
N ARG A 46 19.19 -29.76 -0.53
CA ARG A 46 20.24 -30.63 0.04
C ARG A 46 20.68 -30.08 1.38
N TRP A 47 20.89 -30.99 2.33
CA TRP A 47 21.56 -30.64 3.58
C TRP A 47 22.97 -30.12 3.31
N GLY A 48 23.37 -29.08 4.05
CA GLY A 48 24.65 -28.42 3.84
C GLY A 48 24.62 -27.34 2.76
N SER A 49 23.49 -27.11 2.12
CA SER A 49 23.30 -25.95 1.27
C SER A 49 23.40 -24.66 2.07
N SER A 50 23.96 -23.61 1.46
CA SER A 50 24.02 -22.28 2.08
C SER A 50 22.76 -21.49 1.85
N LEU A 51 22.39 -20.69 2.85
CA LEU A 51 21.31 -19.73 2.76
C LEU A 51 21.86 -18.33 3.01
N ARG A 52 21.60 -17.43 2.07
CA ARG A 52 21.88 -16.00 2.23
C ARG A 52 20.62 -15.20 2.10
N VAL A 53 20.29 -14.45 3.15
CA VAL A 53 19.16 -13.51 3.20
C VAL A 53 19.73 -12.13 3.47
N LYS A 54 19.46 -11.19 2.59
CA LYS A 54 19.97 -9.81 2.69
C LYS A 54 19.25 -9.05 3.81
N ASP A 55 19.85 -7.95 4.25
CA ASP A 55 19.15 -6.99 5.09
C ASP A 55 17.91 -6.45 4.36
N GLY A 56 16.79 -6.32 5.09
CA GLY A 56 15.50 -5.93 4.49
C GLY A 56 14.82 -7.02 3.66
N GLU A 57 15.23 -8.29 3.81
CA GLU A 57 14.69 -9.44 3.11
C GLU A 57 14.29 -10.52 4.11
N VAL A 58 13.29 -11.31 3.80
CA VAL A 58 12.94 -12.53 4.56
C VAL A 58 12.83 -13.72 3.61
N ALA A 59 13.45 -14.84 3.98
CA ALA A 59 13.25 -16.11 3.31
C ALA A 59 12.17 -16.92 4.02
N VAL A 60 11.21 -17.43 3.25
CA VAL A 60 10.10 -18.24 3.73
C VAL A 60 10.23 -19.63 3.17
N PHE A 61 10.43 -20.60 4.06
CA PHE A 61 10.48 -22.02 3.72
C PHE A 61 9.10 -22.62 3.97
N VAL A 62 8.47 -23.11 2.94
CA VAL A 62 7.11 -23.69 2.98
C VAL A 62 7.19 -25.20 2.84
N TYR A 63 6.78 -25.93 3.88
CA TYR A 63 6.74 -27.37 3.92
C TYR A 63 5.33 -27.86 3.72
N LYS A 64 5.11 -28.67 2.67
CA LYS A 64 3.82 -29.31 2.42
C LYS A 64 3.61 -30.49 3.36
N GLN A 65 2.50 -30.49 4.08
CA GLN A 65 2.09 -31.54 5.00
C GLN A 65 0.72 -32.10 4.56
N LYS A 66 0.32 -33.28 5.07
CA LYS A 66 -0.96 -33.91 4.75
C LYS A 66 -2.16 -32.99 5.03
N ASN A 67 -2.07 -32.17 6.07
CA ASN A 67 -3.15 -31.33 6.57
C ASN A 67 -2.92 -29.82 6.33
N GLY A 68 -2.06 -29.46 5.37
CA GLY A 68 -1.78 -28.07 5.07
C GLY A 68 -0.29 -27.78 4.87
N THR A 69 0.11 -26.55 5.12
CA THR A 69 1.49 -26.09 5.02
C THR A 69 2.00 -25.57 6.36
N MET A 70 3.30 -25.79 6.62
CA MET A 70 4.02 -25.20 7.75
C MET A 70 5.18 -24.36 7.19
N GLN A 71 5.63 -23.34 7.93
CA GLN A 71 6.65 -22.41 7.45
C GLN A 71 7.71 -22.11 8.51
N ASP A 72 8.96 -22.00 8.05
CA ASP A 72 10.02 -21.31 8.76
C ASP A 72 10.29 -19.96 8.09
N PHE A 73 10.62 -18.94 8.89
CA PHE A 73 10.95 -17.60 8.46
C PHE A 73 12.37 -17.24 8.89
N ILE A 74 13.22 -16.90 7.95
CA ILE A 74 14.58 -16.44 8.21
C ILE A 74 14.67 -14.98 7.77
N VAL A 75 14.74 -14.10 8.75
CA VAL A 75 14.87 -12.65 8.52
C VAL A 75 16.34 -12.31 8.31
N GLY A 76 16.63 -11.51 7.27
CA GLY A 76 17.98 -11.01 7.01
C GLY A 76 18.44 -9.95 8.03
N PRO A 77 19.76 -9.75 8.18
CA PRO A 77 20.81 -10.43 7.44
C PRO A 77 21.10 -11.84 7.98
N PHE A 78 21.26 -12.80 7.09
CA PHE A 78 21.59 -14.19 7.42
C PHE A 78 22.49 -14.77 6.33
N ASP A 79 23.59 -15.42 6.71
CA ASP A 79 24.52 -16.07 5.78
C ASP A 79 25.17 -17.29 6.47
N GLN A 80 24.47 -18.43 6.39
CA GLN A 80 24.94 -19.67 7.05
C GLN A 80 24.49 -20.90 6.27
N ILE A 81 25.12 -22.02 6.58
CA ILE A 81 24.71 -23.34 6.13
C ILE A 81 23.40 -23.74 6.82
N ILE A 82 22.48 -24.33 6.06
CA ILE A 82 21.20 -24.81 6.58
C ILE A 82 21.45 -25.96 7.57
N LYS A 83 21.00 -25.74 8.81
CA LYS A 83 20.99 -26.70 9.90
C LYS A 83 19.63 -26.70 10.59
N THR A 84 19.18 -27.84 11.08
CA THR A 84 17.90 -27.96 11.78
C THR A 84 17.77 -27.02 12.97
N ALA A 85 18.89 -26.66 13.63
CA ALA A 85 18.89 -25.70 14.74
C ALA A 85 18.34 -24.32 14.38
N ASN A 86 18.43 -23.91 13.11
CA ASN A 86 17.96 -22.61 12.62
C ASN A 86 16.54 -22.66 12.03
N PHE A 87 15.97 -23.87 11.92
CA PHE A 87 14.69 -24.12 11.28
C PHE A 87 13.79 -24.97 12.22
N PRO A 88 13.16 -24.35 13.22
CA PRO A 88 12.42 -25.08 14.25
C PRO A 88 11.23 -25.88 13.69
N ILE A 89 10.56 -25.38 12.66
CA ILE A 89 9.48 -26.12 12.02
C ILE A 89 10.02 -27.31 11.22
N LEU A 90 11.08 -27.12 10.45
CA LEU A 90 11.76 -28.22 9.76
C LEU A 90 12.23 -29.29 10.75
N ALA A 91 12.85 -28.87 11.87
CA ALA A 91 13.28 -29.76 12.93
C ALA A 91 12.12 -30.59 13.52
N SER A 92 10.94 -30.03 13.65
CA SER A 92 9.74 -30.75 14.11
C SER A 92 9.23 -31.78 13.11
N ILE A 93 9.50 -31.58 11.81
CA ILE A 93 9.08 -32.49 10.73
C ILE A 93 10.06 -33.65 10.57
N VAL A 94 11.37 -33.33 10.53
CA VAL A 94 12.42 -34.33 10.22
C VAL A 94 13.14 -34.88 11.45
N GLY A 95 12.98 -34.25 12.60
CA GLY A 95 13.71 -34.56 13.85
C GLY A 95 15.00 -33.78 14.00
N LEU A 96 15.33 -33.42 15.24
CA LEU A 96 16.52 -32.59 15.59
C LEU A 96 17.86 -33.26 15.24
N ALA A 97 17.89 -34.57 15.21
CA ALA A 97 19.07 -35.36 14.93
C ALA A 97 19.24 -35.75 13.44
N TYR A 98 18.34 -35.29 12.58
CA TYR A 98 18.36 -35.63 11.17
C TYR A 98 19.37 -34.76 10.42
N GLU A 99 20.60 -35.22 10.32
CA GLU A 99 21.66 -34.65 9.45
C GLU A 99 21.96 -35.58 8.27
N GLY A 100 21.05 -36.49 7.95
CA GLY A 100 21.24 -37.53 6.96
C GLY A 100 21.09 -37.04 5.52
N GLY A 101 21.88 -37.59 4.61
CA GLY A 101 22.07 -37.22 3.22
C GLY A 101 20.82 -37.24 2.29
N THR A 102 19.62 -37.35 2.82
CA THR A 102 18.38 -37.27 2.04
C THR A 102 17.91 -35.82 1.95
N PRO A 103 17.66 -35.28 0.73
CA PRO A 103 17.13 -33.95 0.57
C PRO A 103 15.77 -33.80 1.27
N PHE A 104 15.49 -32.62 1.80
CA PHE A 104 14.15 -32.28 2.25
C PHE A 104 13.40 -31.45 1.19
N GLN A 105 12.07 -31.48 1.24
CA GLN A 105 11.22 -30.78 0.29
C GLN A 105 10.71 -29.49 0.90
N ALA A 106 11.03 -28.35 0.30
CA ALA A 106 10.51 -27.06 0.67
C ALA A 106 10.43 -26.13 -0.54
N GLU A 107 9.34 -25.38 -0.64
CA GLU A 107 9.32 -24.19 -1.51
C GLU A 107 9.99 -23.04 -0.75
N VAL A 108 10.88 -22.31 -1.40
CA VAL A 108 11.56 -21.17 -0.79
C VAL A 108 11.17 -19.89 -1.53
N TYR A 109 10.65 -18.94 -0.78
CA TYR A 109 10.28 -17.63 -1.27
C TYR A 109 11.11 -16.56 -0.56
N PHE A 110 11.51 -15.54 -1.32
CA PHE A 110 12.10 -14.33 -0.76
C PHE A 110 11.12 -13.19 -0.86
N ILE A 111 10.92 -12.49 0.24
CA ILE A 111 10.06 -11.30 0.31
C ILE A 111 10.96 -10.10 0.58
N ASN A 112 10.87 -9.08 -0.27
CA ASN A 112 11.63 -7.86 -0.15
C ASN A 112 10.87 -6.86 0.72
N LEU A 113 11.28 -6.72 1.98
CA LEU A 113 10.68 -5.81 2.95
C LEU A 113 11.11 -4.34 2.75
N ALA A 114 12.20 -4.13 2.01
CA ALA A 114 12.71 -2.80 1.69
C ALA A 114 12.13 -2.23 0.39
N LYS A 115 11.38 -3.04 -0.37
CA LYS A 115 10.80 -2.59 -1.64
C LYS A 115 9.59 -1.70 -1.40
N ILE A 116 9.66 -0.49 -1.94
CA ILE A 116 8.52 0.41 -2.05
C ILE A 116 7.98 0.33 -3.47
N ILE A 117 6.69 0.05 -3.58
CA ILE A 117 5.96 -0.01 -4.84
C ILE A 117 5.14 1.27 -4.96
N GLN A 118 5.26 1.93 -6.09
CA GLN A 118 4.46 3.10 -6.43
C GLN A 118 3.43 2.74 -7.49
N THR A 119 2.18 3.08 -7.22
CA THR A 119 1.07 2.83 -8.13
C THR A 119 0.27 4.12 -8.33
N ARG A 120 0.08 4.50 -9.57
CA ARG A 120 -0.79 5.63 -9.91
C ARG A 120 -2.24 5.19 -9.86
N PHE A 121 -3.09 6.05 -9.32
CA PHE A 121 -4.53 5.86 -9.32
C PHE A 121 -5.24 7.07 -9.90
N ALA A 122 -6.45 6.84 -10.41
CA ALA A 122 -7.33 7.89 -10.89
C ALA A 122 -8.77 7.55 -10.52
N VAL A 123 -9.48 8.53 -9.98
CA VAL A 123 -10.92 8.46 -9.73
C VAL A 123 -11.57 9.38 -10.75
N PRO A 124 -12.33 8.84 -11.72
CA PRO A 124 -13.02 9.65 -12.71
C PRO A 124 -14.12 10.48 -12.01
N PHE A 125 -14.69 11.44 -12.71
CA PHE A 125 -15.68 12.34 -12.17
C PHE A 125 -16.80 11.62 -11.40
N PHE A 126 -17.03 12.07 -10.18
CA PHE A 126 -18.15 11.68 -9.32
C PHE A 126 -18.69 12.91 -8.59
N ASP A 127 -19.94 12.87 -8.20
CA ASP A 127 -20.58 14.02 -7.56
C ASP A 127 -20.14 14.14 -6.10
N VAL A 128 -19.71 15.34 -5.73
CA VAL A 128 -19.40 15.74 -4.36
C VAL A 128 -20.27 16.93 -3.99
N TYR A 129 -20.79 16.93 -2.76
CA TYR A 129 -21.78 17.90 -2.31
C TYR A 129 -21.16 18.96 -1.42
N ASP A 130 -21.55 20.22 -1.64
CA ASP A 130 -21.15 21.33 -0.76
C ASP A 130 -21.88 21.21 0.58
N PRO A 131 -21.18 21.31 1.73
CA PRO A 131 -21.82 21.19 3.05
C PRO A 131 -22.86 22.26 3.34
N ARG A 132 -22.80 23.41 2.65
CA ARG A 132 -23.76 24.50 2.76
C ARG A 132 -24.98 24.31 1.87
N PHE A 133 -24.83 23.53 0.81
CA PHE A 133 -25.84 23.30 -0.21
C PHE A 133 -25.92 21.82 -0.57
N PRO A 134 -26.51 20.99 0.29
CA PRO A 134 -26.49 19.53 0.13
C PRO A 134 -27.20 19.02 -1.12
N ASP A 135 -27.97 19.84 -1.80
CA ASP A 135 -28.66 19.49 -3.05
C ASP A 135 -27.78 19.74 -4.30
N PHE A 136 -26.64 20.41 -4.15
CA PHE A 136 -25.73 20.69 -5.26
C PHE A 136 -24.58 19.69 -5.29
N GLY A 137 -24.70 18.68 -6.16
CA GLY A 137 -23.62 17.75 -6.48
C GLY A 137 -22.79 18.27 -7.64
N VAL A 138 -21.51 18.54 -7.42
CA VAL A 138 -20.57 18.97 -8.45
C VAL A 138 -19.63 17.84 -8.79
N PRO A 139 -19.46 17.49 -10.08
CA PRO A 139 -18.51 16.46 -10.49
C PRO A 139 -17.06 16.85 -10.15
N LEU A 140 -16.36 15.92 -9.52
CA LEU A 140 -14.97 16.07 -9.09
C LEU A 140 -14.17 14.84 -9.47
N ALA A 141 -12.97 15.02 -9.97
CA ALA A 141 -12.02 13.95 -10.28
C ALA A 141 -10.77 14.07 -9.40
N VAL A 142 -10.16 12.94 -9.07
CA VAL A 142 -8.95 12.87 -8.25
C VAL A 142 -7.91 12.00 -8.94
N ARG A 143 -6.65 12.45 -8.94
CA ARG A 143 -5.51 11.68 -9.43
C ARG A 143 -4.38 11.75 -8.44
N GLY A 144 -3.66 10.65 -8.29
CA GLY A 144 -2.53 10.61 -7.39
C GLY A 144 -1.69 9.36 -7.52
N THR A 145 -0.78 9.22 -6.59
CA THR A 145 0.14 8.08 -6.46
C THR A 145 0.10 7.56 -5.04
N ILE A 146 0.08 6.26 -4.89
CA ILE A 146 0.26 5.59 -3.61
C ILE A 146 1.56 4.83 -3.59
N SER A 147 2.28 4.91 -2.46
CA SER A 147 3.50 4.15 -2.18
C SER A 147 3.25 3.19 -1.04
N PHE A 148 3.56 1.92 -1.24
CA PHE A 148 3.34 0.88 -0.26
C PHE A 148 4.40 -0.22 -0.33
N GLY A 149 4.49 -1.01 0.72
CA GLY A 149 5.39 -2.15 0.80
C GLY A 149 4.86 -3.20 1.78
N ILE A 150 5.62 -4.28 1.96
CA ILE A 150 5.32 -5.31 2.93
C ILE A 150 6.22 -5.07 4.15
N SER A 151 5.64 -4.79 5.31
CA SER A 151 6.35 -4.73 6.58
C SER A 151 6.02 -5.93 7.47
N ASP A 152 4.76 -6.31 7.53
CA ASP A 152 4.29 -7.50 8.23
C ASP A 152 4.11 -8.67 7.24
N TYR A 153 5.20 -9.39 6.97
CA TYR A 153 5.19 -10.52 6.05
C TYR A 153 4.31 -11.67 6.55
N ARG A 154 4.12 -11.83 7.85
CA ARG A 154 3.28 -12.91 8.41
C ARG A 154 1.81 -12.67 8.12
N GLU A 155 1.32 -11.45 8.31
CA GLU A 155 -0.04 -11.08 7.93
C GLU A 155 -0.23 -11.12 6.40
N PHE A 156 0.75 -10.64 5.64
CA PHE A 156 0.71 -10.70 4.19
C PHE A 156 0.52 -12.13 3.67
N ILE A 157 1.27 -13.10 4.22
CA ILE A 157 1.20 -14.50 3.81
C ILE A 157 -0.15 -15.15 4.17
N LYS A 158 -0.80 -14.73 5.25
CA LYS A 158 -2.14 -15.21 5.60
C LYS A 158 -3.19 -14.77 4.58
N LEU A 159 -3.03 -13.59 4.00
CA LEU A 159 -3.96 -13.00 3.05
C LEU A 159 -3.69 -13.42 1.60
N HIS A 160 -2.44 -13.77 1.28
CA HIS A 160 -2.00 -14.06 -0.09
C HIS A 160 -1.23 -15.37 -0.17
N ARG A 161 -1.57 -16.18 -1.17
CA ARG A 161 -0.81 -17.39 -1.47
C ARG A 161 0.49 -17.03 -2.20
N LEU A 162 1.63 -17.40 -1.64
CA LEU A 162 2.93 -17.14 -2.25
C LEU A 162 3.10 -17.84 -3.60
N SER A 163 2.60 -19.06 -3.73
CA SER A 163 2.75 -19.89 -4.95
C SER A 163 2.04 -19.33 -6.18
N SER A 164 1.01 -18.52 -5.99
CA SER A 164 0.22 -17.90 -7.06
C SER A 164 0.30 -16.39 -7.09
N PHE A 165 1.24 -15.79 -6.35
CA PHE A 165 1.39 -14.35 -6.31
C PHE A 165 1.86 -13.79 -7.65
N ASN A 166 1.13 -12.80 -8.17
CA ASN A 166 1.50 -12.03 -9.34
C ASN A 166 1.49 -10.54 -8.98
N LEU A 167 2.61 -9.87 -9.20
CA LEU A 167 2.76 -8.47 -8.81
C LEU A 167 1.85 -7.53 -9.60
N ASP A 168 1.68 -7.77 -10.90
CA ASP A 168 0.84 -6.92 -11.75
C ASP A 168 -0.63 -7.01 -11.36
N ASP A 169 -1.13 -8.22 -11.12
CA ASP A 169 -2.49 -8.46 -10.63
C ASP A 169 -2.70 -7.82 -9.25
N PHE A 170 -1.71 -7.94 -8.38
CA PHE A 170 -1.74 -7.34 -7.06
C PHE A 170 -1.78 -5.80 -7.12
N GLN A 171 -0.95 -5.19 -7.95
CA GLN A 171 -0.96 -3.75 -8.17
C GLN A 171 -2.30 -3.27 -8.73
N GLN A 172 -2.93 -4.06 -9.61
CA GLN A 172 -4.25 -3.73 -10.15
C GLN A 172 -5.32 -3.77 -9.04
N GLN A 173 -5.32 -4.80 -8.20
CA GLN A 173 -6.25 -4.89 -7.06
C GLN A 173 -6.07 -3.74 -6.07
N ILE A 174 -4.83 -3.37 -5.77
CA ILE A 174 -4.51 -2.20 -4.93
C ILE A 174 -5.05 -0.92 -5.58
N ARG A 175 -4.80 -0.71 -6.88
CA ARG A 175 -5.29 0.46 -7.61
C ARG A 175 -6.81 0.59 -7.55
N ASP A 176 -7.51 -0.50 -7.78
CA ASP A 176 -8.98 -0.53 -7.74
C ASP A 176 -9.52 -0.24 -6.33
N ALA A 177 -8.89 -0.80 -5.30
CA ALA A 177 -9.25 -0.56 -3.92
C ALA A 177 -8.97 0.90 -3.51
N VAL A 178 -7.80 1.42 -3.84
CA VAL A 178 -7.41 2.82 -3.57
C VAL A 178 -8.38 3.78 -4.23
N SER A 179 -8.74 3.54 -5.49
CA SER A 179 -9.69 4.40 -6.21
C SER A 179 -11.05 4.46 -5.50
N ARG A 180 -11.55 3.33 -5.00
CA ARG A 180 -12.80 3.30 -4.20
C ARG A 180 -12.65 4.04 -2.88
N TYR A 181 -11.57 3.81 -2.14
CA TYR A 181 -11.35 4.40 -0.82
C TYR A 181 -11.11 5.91 -0.91
N VAL A 182 -10.36 6.36 -1.91
CA VAL A 182 -10.17 7.80 -2.20
C VAL A 182 -11.49 8.45 -2.52
N LYS A 183 -12.31 7.82 -3.38
CA LYS A 183 -13.65 8.32 -3.69
C LYS A 183 -14.49 8.52 -2.44
N ASP A 184 -14.54 7.52 -1.56
CA ASP A 184 -15.31 7.59 -0.32
C ASP A 184 -14.79 8.69 0.61
N ALA A 185 -13.47 8.78 0.81
CA ALA A 185 -12.85 9.77 1.69
C ALA A 185 -13.08 11.20 1.17
N VAL A 186 -12.88 11.42 -0.13
CA VAL A 186 -13.07 12.74 -0.75
C VAL A 186 -14.53 13.13 -0.79
N ALA A 187 -15.47 12.20 -1.05
CA ALA A 187 -16.89 12.48 -1.03
C ALA A 187 -17.38 12.95 0.36
N ASN A 188 -16.81 12.42 1.42
CA ASN A 188 -17.18 12.74 2.80
C ASN A 188 -16.43 13.95 3.38
N ALA A 189 -15.25 14.29 2.86
CA ALA A 189 -14.39 15.33 3.40
C ALA A 189 -15.05 16.72 3.50
N PRO A 190 -15.78 17.23 2.49
CA PRO A 190 -16.44 18.53 2.58
C PRO A 190 -17.38 18.65 3.77
N SER A 191 -18.24 17.67 3.98
CA SER A 191 -19.20 17.66 5.10
C SER A 191 -18.52 17.43 6.44
N ALA A 192 -17.58 16.48 6.52
CA ALA A 192 -16.89 16.13 7.76
C ALA A 192 -15.97 17.25 8.27
N HIS A 193 -15.38 18.02 7.38
CA HIS A 193 -14.37 19.04 7.69
C HIS A 193 -14.82 20.47 7.32
N SER A 194 -16.08 20.66 6.99
CA SER A 194 -16.65 21.96 6.61
C SER A 194 -15.88 22.68 5.50
N ILE A 195 -15.49 21.94 4.47
CA ILE A 195 -14.74 22.46 3.32
C ILE A 195 -15.73 22.86 2.21
N PRO A 196 -15.85 24.15 1.87
CA PRO A 196 -16.64 24.56 0.71
C PRO A 196 -16.08 23.99 -0.58
N LEU A 197 -16.93 23.47 -1.47
CA LEU A 197 -16.47 22.89 -2.75
C LEU A 197 -15.67 23.86 -3.61
N VAL A 198 -16.02 25.13 -3.61
CA VAL A 198 -15.28 26.16 -4.35
C VAL A 198 -13.83 26.34 -3.92
N GLN A 199 -13.48 25.83 -2.73
CA GLN A 199 -12.12 25.89 -2.16
C GLN A 199 -11.41 24.55 -2.18
N ILE A 200 -12.06 23.47 -2.61
CA ILE A 200 -11.50 22.11 -2.45
C ILE A 200 -10.19 21.93 -3.20
N GLU A 201 -10.04 22.53 -4.39
CA GLU A 201 -8.80 22.45 -5.17
C GLU A 201 -7.62 23.12 -4.45
N SER A 202 -7.87 24.11 -3.62
CA SER A 202 -6.84 24.79 -2.80
C SER A 202 -6.52 24.06 -1.49
N LYS A 203 -7.32 23.05 -1.13
CA LYS A 203 -7.21 22.27 0.11
C LYS A 203 -6.59 20.88 -0.13
N THR A 204 -5.83 20.72 -1.20
CA THR A 204 -5.24 19.43 -1.60
C THR A 204 -4.41 18.81 -0.47
N ALA A 205 -3.61 19.58 0.26
CA ALA A 205 -2.81 19.06 1.38
C ALA A 205 -3.70 18.52 2.51
N THR A 206 -4.76 19.24 2.88
CA THR A 206 -5.72 18.80 3.90
C THR A 206 -6.43 17.52 3.48
N ILE A 207 -6.88 17.46 2.23
CA ILE A 207 -7.52 16.26 1.67
C ILE A 207 -6.54 15.09 1.63
N ASN A 208 -5.28 15.34 1.27
CA ASN A 208 -4.24 14.31 1.25
C ASN A 208 -4.06 13.67 2.62
N ASP A 209 -3.98 14.45 3.69
CA ASP A 209 -3.82 13.96 5.06
C ASP A 209 -5.02 13.09 5.49
N ILE A 210 -6.24 13.52 5.16
CA ILE A 210 -7.48 12.78 5.44
C ILE A 210 -7.49 11.44 4.71
N VAL A 211 -7.17 11.46 3.43
CA VAL A 211 -7.15 10.27 2.57
C VAL A 211 -6.07 9.29 3.02
N GLU A 212 -4.87 9.76 3.34
CA GLU A 212 -3.76 8.92 3.80
C GLU A 212 -4.11 8.17 5.08
N TYR A 213 -4.72 8.85 6.04
CA TYR A 213 -5.16 8.25 7.30
C TYR A 213 -6.20 7.14 7.06
N ASP A 214 -7.25 7.44 6.29
CA ASP A 214 -8.36 6.50 6.06
C ASP A 214 -7.92 5.27 5.24
N ILE A 215 -7.06 5.46 4.25
CA ILE A 215 -6.65 4.40 3.34
C ILE A 215 -5.59 3.49 3.94
N GLY A 216 -4.66 4.03 4.73
CA GLY A 216 -3.58 3.26 5.34
C GLY A 216 -4.08 2.04 6.12
N GLU A 217 -5.04 2.24 7.01
CA GLU A 217 -5.62 1.17 7.81
C GLU A 217 -6.41 0.16 6.94
N ARG A 218 -7.21 0.65 6.00
CA ARG A 218 -8.01 -0.21 5.11
C ARG A 218 -7.14 -1.12 4.23
N LEU A 219 -6.04 -0.61 3.69
CA LEU A 219 -5.12 -1.40 2.87
C LEU A 219 -4.34 -2.40 3.71
N LYS A 220 -3.95 -2.04 4.93
CA LYS A 220 -3.31 -2.95 5.87
C LYS A 220 -4.22 -4.13 6.19
N ASP A 221 -5.46 -3.88 6.55
CA ASP A 221 -6.42 -4.91 6.93
C ASP A 221 -6.80 -5.82 5.74
N THR A 222 -6.96 -5.24 4.56
CA THR A 222 -7.45 -5.97 3.39
C THR A 222 -6.32 -6.68 2.62
N PHE A 223 -5.16 -6.05 2.49
CA PHE A 223 -4.06 -6.52 1.65
C PHE A 223 -2.78 -6.86 2.42
N GLY A 224 -2.69 -6.55 3.71
CA GLY A 224 -1.48 -6.80 4.50
C GLY A 224 -0.30 -5.93 4.09
N VAL A 225 -0.53 -4.78 3.48
CA VAL A 225 0.51 -3.83 3.06
C VAL A 225 0.57 -2.64 4.00
N THR A 226 1.75 -2.03 4.07
CA THR A 226 1.97 -0.78 4.78
C THR A 226 2.10 0.35 3.78
N VAL A 227 1.24 1.35 3.88
CA VAL A 227 1.30 2.57 3.06
C VAL A 227 2.39 3.48 3.61
N SER A 228 3.37 3.82 2.77
CA SER A 228 4.44 4.75 3.11
C SER A 228 4.12 6.20 2.72
N GLY A 229 3.13 6.41 1.87
CA GLY A 229 2.64 7.72 1.51
C GLY A 229 1.58 7.68 0.42
N ILE A 230 0.72 8.68 0.43
CA ILE A 230 -0.22 9.00 -0.65
C ILE A 230 0.06 10.43 -1.08
N ASP A 231 0.17 10.63 -2.37
CA ASP A 231 0.34 11.94 -2.98
C ASP A 231 -0.82 12.18 -3.95
N ILE A 232 -1.74 13.05 -3.53
CA ILE A 232 -2.81 13.53 -4.40
C ILE A 232 -2.24 14.63 -5.28
N GLY A 233 -1.98 14.31 -6.54
CA GLY A 233 -1.39 15.23 -7.51
C GLY A 233 -2.39 16.25 -8.06
N ALA A 234 -3.68 15.90 -8.14
CA ALA A 234 -4.72 16.80 -8.62
C ALA A 234 -6.10 16.44 -8.07
N ILE A 235 -6.83 17.47 -7.67
CA ILE A 235 -8.26 17.45 -7.42
C ILE A 235 -8.87 18.46 -8.40
N GLU A 236 -9.79 18.02 -9.24
CA GLU A 236 -10.36 18.86 -10.30
C GLU A 236 -11.88 18.84 -10.25
N LEU A 237 -12.50 20.00 -10.09
CA LEU A 237 -13.93 20.18 -10.29
C LEU A 237 -14.22 20.27 -11.80
N ASP A 238 -15.33 19.69 -12.25
CA ASP A 238 -15.82 19.91 -13.61
C ASP A 238 -16.43 21.31 -13.75
N LYS A 239 -15.59 22.26 -14.11
CA LYS A 239 -15.98 23.67 -14.29
C LYS A 239 -16.89 23.91 -15.48
N SER A 240 -17.07 22.91 -16.33
CA SER A 240 -18.02 22.96 -17.47
C SER A 240 -19.42 22.50 -17.09
N SER A 241 -19.61 21.89 -15.91
CA SER A 241 -20.88 21.38 -15.46
C SER A 241 -21.86 22.50 -15.07
N ASP A 242 -23.14 22.27 -15.31
CA ASP A 242 -24.21 23.21 -14.89
C ASP A 242 -24.23 23.34 -13.36
N ALA A 243 -23.99 22.25 -12.64
CA ALA A 243 -23.92 22.25 -11.19
C ALA A 243 -22.81 23.15 -10.64
N TYR A 244 -21.64 23.15 -11.28
CA TYR A 244 -20.55 24.07 -10.92
C TYR A 244 -20.96 25.53 -11.13
N HIS A 245 -21.54 25.84 -12.27
CA HIS A 245 -22.00 27.20 -12.57
C HIS A 245 -23.10 27.69 -11.60
N GLN A 246 -24.04 26.82 -11.25
CA GLN A 246 -25.06 27.14 -10.24
C GLN A 246 -24.44 27.37 -8.86
N LEU A 247 -23.47 26.52 -8.42
CA LEU A 247 -22.78 26.70 -7.15
C LEU A 247 -21.99 28.00 -7.09
N MET A 248 -21.30 28.38 -8.18
CA MET A 248 -20.56 29.64 -8.27
C MET A 248 -21.48 30.86 -8.23
N SER A 249 -22.62 30.79 -8.90
CA SER A 249 -23.62 31.85 -8.88
C SER A 249 -24.19 32.11 -7.48
N VAL A 250 -24.63 31.04 -6.81
CA VAL A 250 -25.14 31.13 -5.43
C VAL A 250 -24.05 31.62 -4.45
N THR A 251 -22.85 31.19 -4.61
CA THR A 251 -21.72 31.62 -3.76
C THR A 251 -21.45 33.12 -3.94
N LYS A 252 -21.49 33.64 -5.18
CA LYS A 252 -21.33 35.08 -5.46
C LYS A 252 -22.45 35.90 -4.86
N ASP A 253 -23.68 35.44 -4.97
CA ASP A 253 -24.87 36.14 -4.44
C ASP A 253 -24.80 36.26 -2.91
N ILE A 254 -24.39 35.19 -2.22
CA ILE A 254 -24.18 35.18 -0.77
C ILE A 254 -23.05 36.11 -0.38
N ALA A 255 -21.89 36.04 -1.04
CA ALA A 255 -20.74 36.90 -0.75
C ALA A 255 -21.08 38.38 -0.98
N GLY A 256 -21.83 38.68 -2.04
CA GLY A 256 -22.35 40.02 -2.31
C GLY A 256 -23.33 40.51 -1.25
N GLY A 257 -24.25 39.65 -0.79
CA GLY A 257 -25.19 39.95 0.29
C GLY A 257 -24.48 40.20 1.63
N ILE A 258 -23.49 39.41 1.99
CA ILE A 258 -22.68 39.59 3.22
C ILE A 258 -21.91 40.92 3.15
N ALA A 259 -21.24 41.20 2.04
CA ALA A 259 -20.48 42.44 1.85
C ALA A 259 -21.38 43.68 1.96
N LYS A 260 -22.58 43.61 1.38
CA LYS A 260 -23.57 44.67 1.49
C LYS A 260 -24.07 44.87 2.92
N ALA A 261 -24.38 43.77 3.63
CA ALA A 261 -24.80 43.84 5.03
C ALA A 261 -23.69 44.40 5.95
N GLU A 262 -22.43 44.02 5.75
CA GLU A 262 -21.30 44.57 6.48
C GLU A 262 -21.08 46.05 6.21
N ALA A 263 -21.24 46.50 4.95
CA ALA A 263 -21.15 47.91 4.59
C ALA A 263 -22.26 48.74 5.25
N GLU A 264 -23.52 48.23 5.21
CA GLU A 264 -24.66 48.87 5.87
C GLU A 264 -24.49 48.94 7.39
N ALA A 265 -23.95 47.91 8.04
CA ALA A 265 -23.63 47.87 9.47
C ALA A 265 -22.57 48.94 9.84
N LYS A 266 -21.52 49.07 9.02
CA LYS A 266 -20.48 50.09 9.23
C LYS A 266 -21.04 51.49 9.07
N ILE A 267 -21.86 51.76 8.08
CA ILE A 267 -22.52 53.07 7.87
C ILE A 267 -23.37 53.39 9.08
N LYS A 268 -24.16 52.45 9.56
CA LYS A 268 -25.00 52.65 10.76
C LYS A 268 -24.16 52.95 12.01
N ASP A 269 -23.06 52.20 12.25
CA ASP A 269 -22.18 52.45 13.39
C ASP A 269 -21.52 53.86 13.34
N ILE A 270 -21.13 54.32 12.15
CA ILE A 270 -20.61 55.65 11.95
C ILE A 270 -21.69 56.71 12.24
N ALA A 271 -22.90 56.52 11.74
CA ALA A 271 -24.00 57.43 11.96
C ALA A 271 -24.40 57.53 13.46
N ASP A 272 -24.42 56.40 14.15
CA ASP A 272 -24.72 56.32 15.57
C ASP A 272 -23.63 57.01 16.40
N ARG A 273 -22.34 56.84 16.05
CA ARG A 273 -21.22 57.55 16.70
C ARG A 273 -21.30 59.07 16.50
N GLN A 274 -21.61 59.50 15.28
CA GLN A 274 -21.75 60.93 15.00
C GLN A 274 -22.94 61.55 15.76
N ARG A 275 -24.06 60.83 15.89
CA ARG A 275 -25.21 61.26 16.65
C ARG A 275 -24.86 61.44 18.14
N ILE A 276 -24.14 60.45 18.74
CA ILE A 276 -23.69 60.49 20.14
C ILE A 276 -22.71 61.68 20.36
N GLU A 277 -21.82 61.96 19.40
CA GLU A 277 -20.89 63.06 19.49
C GLU A 277 -21.60 64.44 19.42
N ILE A 278 -22.62 64.56 18.61
CA ILE A 278 -23.44 65.78 18.54
C ILE A 278 -24.24 65.97 19.84
N GLU A 279 -24.88 64.92 20.36
CA GLU A 279 -25.56 64.99 21.65
C GLU A 279 -24.63 65.34 22.82
N HIS A 280 -23.34 64.98 22.75
CA HIS A 280 -22.34 65.34 23.75
C HIS A 280 -21.85 66.79 23.61
N LEU A 281 -22.00 67.42 22.46
CA LEU A 281 -21.62 68.80 22.21
C LEU A 281 -22.72 69.82 22.52
N GLU A 282 -23.98 69.34 22.54
CA GLU A 282 -25.16 70.19 22.82
C GLU A 282 -25.61 70.18 24.31
N GLY A 283 -25.02 69.35 25.16
CA GLY A 283 -25.30 69.23 26.60
C GLY A 283 -24.20 69.87 27.45
#